data_2d243523273f62438cd05cf1c5cd6f62
#
_entry.id   2d243523273f62438cd05cf1c5cd6f62
#
_cell.length_a   1.000
_cell.length_b   1.000
_cell.length_c   1.000
_cell.angle_alpha   90.00
_cell.angle_beta   90.00
_cell.angle_gamma   90.00
#
_symmetry.space_group_name_H-M   'P 1'
#
loop_
_entity.id
_entity.type
_entity.pdbx_description
1 polymer ?
#
loop_
_entity_poly.entity_id
_entity_poly.type
_entity_poly.pdbx_seq_one_letter_code
_entity_poly.pdbx_strand_id
1 'polypeptide(L)'
;MLPLSCEAFSFAVPFGVSFRFLPDEPAAAIKLKPGQTVMVDPTARRGGSCLEVLDGVARVYCPCEETEGMTLAFLQQGDQVRTDRLCSEGICVEALTPLSFRSDAEPLQGQGFDSVNEWTLQLLRIRHLGSAELRLHALLALLVNRLGRRCGDWCDLPFRITHERIGELIGSTRVTSTRLISKLRRQAQLATPAGQPSLRLAAALIEAAPVLG
;
A
#
# COMPACT_ATOMS: atom_id res chain seq x y z
N MET A 1 17.92 35.30 21.21
CA MET A 1 17.61 34.58 19.95
C MET A 1 18.58 33.42 19.86
N LEU A 2 18.21 32.26 20.40
CA LEU A 2 18.99 31.02 20.35
C LEU A 2 18.43 30.17 19.21
N PRO A 3 19.24 29.52 18.37
CA PRO A 3 18.75 28.62 17.35
C PRO A 3 18.23 27.34 18.00
N LEU A 4 17.00 26.98 17.69
CA LEU A 4 16.43 25.69 18.03
C LEU A 4 17.23 24.61 17.32
N SER A 5 17.96 23.84 18.11
CA SER A 5 18.64 22.62 17.65
C SER A 5 17.60 21.64 17.18
N CYS A 6 17.77 21.19 15.95
CA CYS A 6 17.02 20.09 15.36
C CYS A 6 17.42 18.82 16.11
N GLU A 7 16.68 18.46 17.16
CA GLU A 7 16.81 17.15 17.80
C GLU A 7 16.27 16.11 16.82
N ALA A 8 17.18 15.26 16.36
CA ALA A 8 16.87 14.11 15.53
C ALA A 8 15.93 13.18 16.32
N PHE A 9 14.66 13.15 15.96
CA PHE A 9 13.72 12.12 16.41
C PHE A 9 14.22 10.77 15.92
N SER A 10 14.70 9.97 16.88
CA SER A 10 15.10 8.58 16.63
C SER A 10 13.87 7.72 16.61
N PHE A 11 13.28 7.54 15.44
CA PHE A 11 12.24 6.52 15.26
C PHE A 11 12.88 5.14 15.29
N ALA A 12 12.32 4.23 16.08
CA ALA A 12 12.68 2.81 16.05
C ALA A 12 12.16 2.19 14.74
N VAL A 13 13.02 2.25 13.72
CA VAL A 13 12.71 1.70 12.40
C VAL A 13 12.86 0.19 12.41
N PRO A 14 11.90 -0.60 11.89
CA PRO A 14 12.11 -2.02 11.66
C PRO A 14 13.33 -2.23 10.76
N PHE A 15 14.17 -3.17 11.12
CA PHE A 15 15.45 -3.46 10.47
C PHE A 15 15.30 -3.54 8.94
N GLY A 16 16.06 -2.71 8.23
CA GLY A 16 16.26 -2.83 6.77
C GLY A 16 15.62 -1.77 5.89
N VAL A 17 14.93 -0.76 6.43
CA VAL A 17 14.32 0.31 5.63
C VAL A 17 15.31 1.46 5.47
N SER A 18 15.77 1.70 4.24
CA SER A 18 16.58 2.88 3.89
C SER A 18 15.64 4.03 3.55
N PHE A 19 15.50 5.00 4.44
CA PHE A 19 14.74 6.21 4.17
C PHE A 19 15.55 7.16 3.30
N ARG A 20 14.92 7.66 2.23
CA ARG A 20 15.41 8.81 1.48
C ARG A 20 14.40 9.94 1.67
N PHE A 21 14.88 11.11 2.04
CA PHE A 21 14.07 12.33 1.96
C PHE A 21 13.88 12.72 0.50
N LEU A 22 12.74 13.27 0.16
CA LEU A 22 12.49 13.80 -1.19
C LEU A 22 13.44 14.97 -1.46
N PRO A 23 14.09 15.03 -2.63
CA PRO A 23 14.89 16.18 -3.00
C PRO A 23 14.02 17.44 -3.16
N ASP A 24 14.59 18.58 -2.82
CA ASP A 24 13.92 19.90 -2.93
C ASP A 24 13.72 20.40 -4.37
N GLU A 25 14.21 19.66 -5.37
CA GLU A 25 14.10 20.08 -6.77
C GLU A 25 12.77 19.65 -7.37
N PRO A 26 12.06 20.57 -8.04
CA PRO A 26 10.80 20.26 -8.70
C PRO A 26 11.01 19.38 -9.94
N ALA A 27 10.09 18.46 -10.13
CA ALA A 27 9.79 17.76 -11.39
C ALA A 27 10.65 16.57 -11.84
N ALA A 28 11.70 16.15 -11.16
CA ALA A 28 12.35 14.90 -11.53
C ALA A 28 11.53 13.69 -11.02
N ALA A 29 11.24 12.74 -11.91
CA ALA A 29 10.59 11.50 -11.51
C ALA A 29 11.49 10.70 -10.55
N ILE A 30 10.96 10.38 -9.38
CA ILE A 30 11.65 9.57 -8.37
C ILE A 30 11.42 8.11 -8.71
N LYS A 31 12.50 7.33 -8.75
CA LYS A 31 12.45 5.90 -9.07
C LYS A 31 12.85 5.08 -7.85
N LEU A 32 12.02 4.10 -7.50
CA LEU A 32 12.27 3.15 -6.42
C LEU A 32 12.28 1.72 -6.94
N LYS A 33 13.16 0.91 -6.35
CA LYS A 33 13.15 -0.54 -6.56
C LYS A 33 12.15 -1.18 -5.61
N PRO A 34 11.60 -2.37 -5.92
CA PRO A 34 10.73 -3.10 -5.00
C PRO A 34 11.34 -3.23 -3.60
N GLY A 35 10.54 -2.96 -2.58
CA GLY A 35 10.93 -2.96 -1.17
C GLY A 35 11.60 -1.68 -0.68
N GLN A 36 11.91 -0.72 -1.54
CA GLN A 36 12.40 0.60 -1.10
C GLN A 36 11.23 1.46 -0.64
N THR A 37 11.47 2.24 0.40
CA THR A 37 10.50 3.18 0.97
C THR A 37 11.07 4.59 1.00
N VAL A 38 10.23 5.57 0.76
CA VAL A 38 10.52 6.98 0.95
C VAL A 38 9.50 7.57 1.92
N MET A 39 9.96 8.44 2.80
CA MET A 39 9.10 9.23 3.67
C MET A 39 8.83 10.58 3.02
N VAL A 40 7.56 10.97 2.99
CA VAL A 40 7.09 12.26 2.48
C VAL A 40 6.61 13.09 3.66
N ASP A 41 7.35 14.14 3.96
CA ASP A 41 7.03 15.07 5.04
C ASP A 41 6.05 16.12 4.51
N PRO A 42 4.84 16.24 5.10
CA PRO A 42 3.85 17.23 4.67
C PRO A 42 4.27 18.67 4.99
N THR A 43 5.21 18.86 5.92
CA THR A 43 5.66 20.20 6.36
C THR A 43 6.80 20.73 5.52
N ALA A 44 7.48 19.88 4.76
CA ALA A 44 8.67 20.26 4.00
C ALA A 44 8.42 21.27 2.89
N ARG A 45 7.16 21.48 2.48
CA ARG A 45 6.79 22.40 1.40
C ARG A 45 5.56 23.25 1.73
N ARG A 46 5.68 24.55 1.50
CA ARG A 46 4.57 25.49 1.60
C ARG A 46 3.59 25.23 0.44
N GLY A 47 2.41 24.69 0.74
CA GLY A 47 1.33 24.58 -0.25
C GLY A 47 0.75 23.18 -0.47
N GLY A 48 1.21 22.18 0.28
CA GLY A 48 0.75 20.79 0.12
C GLY A 48 1.38 20.13 -1.11
N SER A 49 1.97 18.96 -0.94
CA SER A 49 2.51 18.21 -2.07
C SER A 49 1.47 17.19 -2.56
N CYS A 50 1.26 17.16 -3.85
CA CYS A 50 0.53 16.10 -4.53
C CYS A 50 1.55 15.12 -5.11
N LEU A 51 1.40 13.84 -4.79
CA LEU A 51 2.20 12.76 -5.34
C LEU A 51 1.40 12.08 -6.44
N GLU A 52 2.01 11.86 -7.59
CA GLU A 52 1.40 11.12 -8.71
C GLU A 52 2.25 9.92 -9.07
N VAL A 53 1.62 8.74 -9.16
CA VAL A 53 2.27 7.51 -9.61
C VAL A 53 2.33 7.50 -11.14
N LEU A 54 3.52 7.46 -11.70
CA LEU A 54 3.76 7.44 -13.15
C LEU A 54 3.85 6.02 -13.70
N ASP A 55 4.36 5.08 -12.90
CA ASP A 55 4.48 3.65 -13.25
C ASP A 55 4.67 2.81 -11.98
N GLY A 56 4.18 1.57 -12.02
CA GLY A 56 4.31 0.61 -10.94
C GLY A 56 3.18 0.65 -9.90
N VAL A 57 3.41 -0.05 -8.79
CA VAL A 57 2.48 -0.13 -7.65
C VAL A 57 3.20 0.28 -6.37
N ALA A 58 2.58 1.22 -5.66
CA ALA A 58 3.03 1.70 -4.37
C ALA A 58 2.05 1.32 -3.26
N ARG A 59 2.58 1.08 -2.07
CA ARG A 59 1.81 1.05 -0.83
C ARG A 59 2.05 2.37 -0.08
N VAL A 60 0.98 3.04 0.30
CA VAL A 60 1.02 4.23 1.16
C VAL A 60 0.59 3.84 2.57
N TYR A 61 1.36 4.24 3.56
CA TYR A 61 1.08 3.92 4.96
C TYR A 61 1.52 5.05 5.90
N CYS A 62 0.85 5.14 7.06
CA CYS A 62 1.27 6.01 8.15
C CYS A 62 2.39 5.35 8.95
N PRO A 63 3.50 6.07 9.23
CA PRO A 63 4.60 5.55 10.04
C PRO A 63 4.35 5.63 11.55
N CYS A 64 3.12 5.85 12.00
CA CYS A 64 2.79 6.02 13.42
C CYS A 64 3.28 4.84 14.26
N GLU A 65 4.00 5.13 15.36
CA GLU A 65 4.60 4.11 16.24
C GLU A 65 3.58 3.11 16.79
N GLU A 66 2.39 3.61 17.16
CA GLU A 66 1.32 2.80 17.75
C GLU A 66 0.66 1.84 16.74
N THR A 67 0.82 2.06 15.43
CA THR A 67 0.11 1.31 14.39
C THR A 67 1.02 0.43 13.52
N GLU A 68 2.32 0.35 13.83
CA GLU A 68 3.33 -0.44 13.08
C GLU A 68 3.26 -0.23 11.56
N GLY A 69 2.92 0.98 11.12
CA GLY A 69 2.82 1.32 9.71
C GLY A 69 1.48 0.96 9.08
N MET A 70 0.40 1.54 9.60
CA MET A 70 -0.96 1.36 9.11
C MET A 70 -1.10 1.69 7.61
N THR A 71 -1.49 0.70 6.82
CA THR A 71 -1.73 0.87 5.38
C THR A 71 -2.97 1.72 5.13
N LEU A 72 -2.80 2.75 4.32
CA LEU A 72 -3.88 3.66 3.90
C LEU A 72 -4.40 3.27 2.51
N ALA A 73 -3.49 2.99 1.57
CA ALA A 73 -3.85 2.73 0.18
C ALA A 73 -2.77 1.91 -0.56
N PHE A 74 -3.19 1.38 -1.70
CA PHE A 74 -2.30 0.90 -2.76
C PHE A 74 -2.55 1.76 -4.00
N LEU A 75 -1.51 2.37 -4.53
CA LEU A 75 -1.58 3.27 -5.66
C LEU A 75 -0.96 2.61 -6.90
N GLN A 76 -1.53 2.90 -8.05
CA GLN A 76 -1.03 2.45 -9.35
C GLN A 76 -0.89 3.65 -10.29
N GLN A 77 -0.44 3.41 -11.51
CA GLN A 77 -0.27 4.44 -12.53
C GLN A 77 -1.51 5.32 -12.68
N GLY A 78 -1.31 6.63 -12.61
CA GLY A 78 -2.35 7.65 -12.72
C GLY A 78 -3.01 8.03 -11.38
N ASP A 79 -2.77 7.26 -10.31
CA ASP A 79 -3.27 7.63 -9.00
C ASP A 79 -2.51 8.82 -8.43
N GLN A 80 -3.25 9.71 -7.79
CA GLN A 80 -2.70 10.87 -7.09
C GLN A 80 -3.07 10.83 -5.62
N VAL A 81 -2.19 11.35 -4.77
CA VAL A 81 -2.41 11.50 -3.34
C VAL A 81 -1.94 12.85 -2.84
N ARG A 82 -2.79 13.49 -2.05
CA ARG A 82 -2.45 14.71 -1.33
C ARG A 82 -1.85 14.36 0.03
N THR A 83 -0.55 14.58 0.15
CA THR A 83 0.21 14.21 1.35
C THR A 83 -0.09 15.11 2.55
N ASP A 84 -0.49 16.36 2.30
CA ASP A 84 -0.82 17.37 3.31
C ASP A 84 -2.10 17.07 4.11
N ARG A 85 -2.91 16.10 3.66
CA ARG A 85 -4.21 15.79 4.26
C ARG A 85 -4.29 14.45 4.98
N LEU A 86 -3.23 13.65 4.94
CA LEU A 86 -3.32 12.26 5.40
C LEU A 86 -2.83 12.06 6.83
N CYS A 87 -1.67 12.60 7.18
CA CYS A 87 -1.08 12.43 8.49
C CYS A 87 -0.15 13.60 8.80
N SER A 88 -0.24 14.14 10.02
CA SER A 88 0.64 15.24 10.47
C SER A 88 2.11 14.83 10.57
N GLU A 89 2.38 13.55 10.77
CA GLU A 89 3.72 12.98 10.91
C GLU A 89 4.35 12.58 9.56
N GLY A 90 3.62 12.82 8.46
CA GLY A 90 4.03 12.37 7.13
C GLY A 90 3.48 11.01 6.74
N ILE A 91 3.79 10.60 5.53
CA ILE A 91 3.43 9.31 4.98
C ILE A 91 4.65 8.59 4.43
N CYS A 92 4.60 7.27 4.45
CA CYS A 92 5.58 6.43 3.78
C CYS A 92 5.02 5.86 2.48
N VAL A 93 5.83 5.89 1.43
CA VAL A 93 5.54 5.32 0.11
C VAL A 93 6.51 4.17 -0.13
N GLU A 94 6.01 2.94 -0.10
CA GLU A 94 6.76 1.71 -0.33
C GLU A 94 6.53 1.21 -1.75
N ALA A 95 7.60 0.96 -2.49
CA ALA A 95 7.52 0.36 -3.83
C ALA A 95 7.24 -1.15 -3.72
N LEU A 96 6.10 -1.62 -4.22
CA LEU A 96 5.76 -3.05 -4.30
C LEU A 96 6.25 -3.69 -5.60
N THR A 97 6.32 -2.89 -6.66
CA THR A 97 6.96 -3.20 -7.95
C THR A 97 8.01 -2.14 -8.25
N PRO A 98 8.79 -2.21 -9.35
CA PRO A 98 9.53 -1.04 -9.81
C PRO A 98 8.56 0.13 -9.90
N LEU A 99 8.88 1.24 -9.23
CA LEU A 99 7.98 2.37 -9.05
C LEU A 99 8.63 3.64 -9.59
N SER A 100 7.86 4.42 -10.31
CA SER A 100 8.19 5.80 -10.67
C SER A 100 7.05 6.71 -10.27
N PHE A 101 7.35 7.80 -9.57
CA PHE A 101 6.38 8.82 -9.18
C PHE A 101 7.02 10.22 -9.21
N ARG A 102 6.19 11.24 -9.23
CA ARG A 102 6.62 12.64 -9.03
C ARG A 102 5.89 13.24 -7.84
N SER A 103 6.57 14.11 -7.12
CA SER A 103 5.96 15.01 -6.15
C SER A 103 5.71 16.36 -6.81
N ASP A 104 4.75 17.12 -6.29
CA ASP A 104 4.31 18.42 -6.82
C ASP A 104 3.53 18.34 -8.15
N ALA A 105 2.91 17.21 -8.44
CA ALA A 105 1.89 17.15 -9.46
C ALA A 105 0.78 18.14 -9.13
N GLU A 106 0.28 18.86 -10.14
CA GLU A 106 -0.93 19.67 -9.94
C GLU A 106 -2.09 18.72 -9.63
N PRO A 107 -2.86 18.98 -8.54
CA PRO A 107 -4.02 18.16 -8.24
C PRO A 107 -4.99 18.17 -9.42
N LEU A 108 -5.45 17.00 -9.85
CA LEU A 108 -6.48 16.90 -10.88
C LEU A 108 -7.72 17.65 -10.41
N GLN A 109 -8.05 18.74 -11.12
CA GLN A 109 -9.23 19.54 -10.82
C GLN A 109 -10.50 18.73 -11.09
N GLY A 110 -11.40 18.66 -10.12
CA GLY A 110 -12.73 18.13 -10.29
C GLY A 110 -12.94 16.64 -9.96
N GLN A 111 -11.94 15.89 -9.64
CA GLN A 111 -12.13 14.54 -9.11
C GLN A 111 -12.19 14.59 -7.57
N GLY A 112 -13.41 14.58 -7.04
CA GLY A 112 -13.69 14.59 -5.61
C GLY A 112 -13.33 13.28 -4.88
N PHE A 113 -12.68 12.34 -5.56
CA PHE A 113 -12.26 11.07 -5.00
C PHE A 113 -10.73 10.99 -4.96
N ASP A 114 -10.19 11.17 -3.77
CA ASP A 114 -8.84 10.78 -3.42
C ASP A 114 -8.78 9.24 -3.40
N SER A 115 -7.91 8.63 -4.21
CA SER A 115 -7.71 7.17 -4.24
C SER A 115 -7.47 6.59 -2.85
N VAL A 116 -6.87 7.35 -1.94
CA VAL A 116 -6.65 6.95 -0.55
C VAL A 116 -7.96 6.80 0.21
N ASN A 117 -8.88 7.74 0.07
CA ASN A 117 -10.19 7.67 0.75
C ASN A 117 -10.96 6.43 0.32
N GLU A 118 -10.95 6.12 -0.97
CA GLU A 118 -11.61 4.93 -1.49
C GLU A 118 -10.98 3.64 -0.95
N TRP A 119 -9.65 3.54 -0.96
CA TRP A 119 -8.93 2.41 -0.38
C TRP A 119 -9.23 2.26 1.11
N THR A 120 -9.13 3.35 1.86
CA THR A 120 -9.38 3.36 3.31
C THR A 120 -10.79 2.87 3.63
N LEU A 121 -11.80 3.34 2.87
CA LEU A 121 -13.18 2.90 3.04
C LEU A 121 -13.34 1.39 2.77
N GLN A 122 -12.74 0.87 1.71
CA GLN A 122 -12.81 -0.56 1.38
C GLN A 122 -12.08 -1.40 2.44
N LEU A 123 -10.91 -0.98 2.89
CA LEU A 123 -10.17 -1.68 3.97
C LEU A 123 -10.97 -1.68 5.28
N LEU A 124 -11.65 -0.58 5.60
CA LEU A 124 -12.53 -0.51 6.77
C LEU A 124 -13.71 -1.49 6.64
N ARG A 125 -14.38 -1.53 5.49
CA ARG A 125 -15.47 -2.50 5.22
C ARG A 125 -15.00 -3.95 5.37
N ILE A 126 -13.82 -4.27 4.85
CA ILE A 126 -13.20 -5.59 5.02
C ILE A 126 -13.07 -5.95 6.50
N ARG A 127 -12.56 -5.04 7.32
CA ARG A 127 -12.37 -5.27 8.76
C ARG A 127 -13.67 -5.56 9.51
N HIS A 128 -14.80 -5.07 9.02
CA HIS A 128 -16.13 -5.32 9.61
C HIS A 128 -16.77 -6.66 9.19
N LEU A 129 -16.18 -7.43 8.26
CA LEU A 129 -16.66 -8.77 7.95
C LEU A 129 -16.44 -9.73 9.12
N GLY A 130 -17.40 -10.65 9.32
CA GLY A 130 -17.53 -11.46 10.54
C GLY A 130 -16.38 -12.43 10.82
N SER A 131 -15.64 -12.92 9.79
CA SER A 131 -14.53 -13.86 10.00
C SER A 131 -13.24 -13.45 9.31
N ALA A 132 -12.10 -13.85 9.87
CA ALA A 132 -10.80 -13.59 9.27
C ALA A 132 -10.65 -14.21 7.86
N GLU A 133 -11.33 -15.32 7.60
CA GLU A 133 -11.35 -15.96 6.29
C GLU A 133 -12.10 -15.11 5.26
N LEU A 134 -13.30 -14.64 5.60
CA LEU A 134 -14.06 -13.73 4.73
C LEU A 134 -13.30 -12.43 4.48
N ARG A 135 -12.64 -11.87 5.50
CA ARG A 135 -11.81 -10.68 5.37
C ARG A 135 -10.63 -10.90 4.44
N LEU A 136 -9.96 -12.06 4.53
CA LEU A 136 -8.88 -12.40 3.62
C LEU A 136 -9.37 -12.54 2.18
N HIS A 137 -10.49 -13.24 1.94
CA HIS A 137 -11.04 -13.39 0.59
C HIS A 137 -11.42 -12.03 -0.02
N ALA A 138 -12.11 -11.17 0.75
CA ALA A 138 -12.46 -9.82 0.32
C ALA A 138 -11.23 -8.96 0.03
N LEU A 139 -10.18 -9.03 0.87
CA LEU A 139 -8.91 -8.33 0.62
C LEU A 139 -8.25 -8.79 -0.68
N LEU A 140 -8.14 -10.11 -0.88
CA LEU A 140 -7.51 -10.66 -2.09
C LEU A 140 -8.30 -10.27 -3.35
N ALA A 141 -9.64 -10.29 -3.28
CA ALA A 141 -10.49 -9.85 -4.38
C ALA A 141 -10.32 -8.35 -4.67
N LEU A 142 -10.30 -7.50 -3.64
CA LEU A 142 -10.06 -6.07 -3.80
C LEU A 142 -8.72 -5.78 -4.48
N LEU A 143 -7.65 -6.43 -4.03
CA LEU A 143 -6.31 -6.26 -4.59
C LEU A 143 -6.24 -6.72 -6.06
N VAL A 144 -6.84 -7.88 -6.38
CA VAL A 144 -6.85 -8.40 -7.75
C VAL A 144 -7.68 -7.52 -8.68
N ASN A 145 -8.87 -7.10 -8.25
CA ASN A 145 -9.76 -6.29 -9.07
C ASN A 145 -9.18 -4.91 -9.40
N ARG A 146 -8.34 -4.38 -8.52
CA ARG A 146 -7.72 -3.06 -8.72
C ARG A 146 -6.33 -3.12 -9.34
N LEU A 147 -5.52 -4.06 -8.92
CA LEU A 147 -4.07 -4.08 -9.19
C LEU A 147 -3.62 -5.32 -9.95
N GLY A 148 -4.50 -6.29 -10.09
CA GLY A 148 -4.22 -7.56 -10.74
C GLY A 148 -4.67 -7.62 -12.18
N ARG A 149 -4.38 -8.76 -12.81
CA ARG A 149 -4.81 -9.08 -14.16
C ARG A 149 -5.33 -10.51 -14.23
N ARG A 150 -6.48 -10.71 -14.89
CA ARG A 150 -7.01 -12.05 -15.15
C ARG A 150 -6.23 -12.74 -16.27
N CYS A 151 -5.83 -13.98 -16.04
CA CYS A 151 -5.15 -14.85 -16.99
C CYS A 151 -5.83 -16.24 -16.99
N GLY A 152 -6.91 -16.40 -17.74
CA GLY A 152 -7.71 -17.62 -17.77
C GLY A 152 -8.37 -17.90 -16.41
N ASP A 153 -8.08 -19.08 -15.84
CA ASP A 153 -8.63 -19.52 -14.54
C ASP A 153 -7.86 -18.94 -13.35
N TRP A 154 -6.88 -18.07 -13.59
CA TRP A 154 -6.05 -17.43 -12.59
C TRP A 154 -6.11 -15.91 -12.69
N CYS A 155 -5.84 -15.28 -11.57
CA CYS A 155 -5.62 -13.84 -11.46
C CYS A 155 -4.20 -13.62 -10.94
N ASP A 156 -3.42 -12.80 -11.63
CA ASP A 156 -2.05 -12.48 -11.26
C ASP A 156 -2.00 -11.11 -10.56
N LEU A 157 -1.43 -11.08 -9.37
CA LEU A 157 -1.10 -9.85 -8.64
C LEU A 157 0.41 -9.62 -8.80
N PRO A 158 0.89 -8.45 -9.27
CA PRO A 158 2.28 -8.26 -9.67
C PRO A 158 3.27 -8.16 -8.51
N PHE A 159 2.84 -8.35 -7.28
CA PHE A 159 3.65 -8.32 -6.07
C PHE A 159 3.18 -9.35 -5.04
N ARG A 160 3.99 -9.55 -4.01
CA ARG A 160 3.66 -10.38 -2.84
C ARG A 160 3.39 -9.50 -1.63
N ILE A 161 2.47 -9.95 -0.79
CA ILE A 161 2.19 -9.32 0.50
C ILE A 161 2.65 -10.27 1.60
N THR A 162 3.36 -9.77 2.59
CA THR A 162 3.79 -10.56 3.75
C THR A 162 2.59 -10.99 4.59
N HIS A 163 2.70 -12.11 5.31
CA HIS A 163 1.62 -12.59 6.18
C HIS A 163 1.33 -11.61 7.32
N GLU A 164 2.31 -10.85 7.74
CA GLU A 164 2.20 -9.78 8.72
C GLU A 164 1.33 -8.63 8.18
N ARG A 165 1.64 -8.19 6.95
CA ARG A 165 0.87 -7.16 6.26
C ARG A 165 -0.57 -7.60 5.98
N ILE A 166 -0.78 -8.85 5.59
CA ILE A 166 -2.13 -9.40 5.46
C ILE A 166 -2.85 -9.33 6.82
N GLY A 167 -2.17 -9.70 7.91
CA GLY A 167 -2.73 -9.62 9.27
C GLY A 167 -3.14 -8.21 9.64
N GLU A 168 -2.29 -7.22 9.39
CA GLU A 168 -2.59 -5.81 9.59
C GLU A 168 -3.84 -5.39 8.79
N LEU A 169 -3.89 -5.68 7.50
CA LEU A 169 -4.99 -5.27 6.60
C LEU A 169 -6.34 -5.89 7.00
N ILE A 170 -6.36 -7.16 7.39
CA ILE A 170 -7.61 -7.85 7.77
C ILE A 170 -7.93 -7.77 9.27
N GLY A 171 -7.15 -7.02 10.06
CA GLY A 171 -7.34 -6.94 11.51
C GLY A 171 -7.20 -8.31 12.18
N SER A 172 -6.10 -9.02 11.93
CA SER A 172 -5.81 -10.35 12.46
C SER A 172 -4.32 -10.51 12.77
N THR A 173 -3.93 -11.61 13.39
CA THR A 173 -2.53 -11.89 13.69
C THR A 173 -1.80 -12.48 12.48
N ARG A 174 -0.46 -12.32 12.45
CA ARG A 174 0.42 -13.00 11.49
C ARG A 174 0.21 -14.50 11.48
N VAL A 175 0.01 -15.12 12.65
CA VAL A 175 -0.22 -16.57 12.78
C VAL A 175 -1.50 -16.99 12.08
N THR A 176 -2.59 -16.25 12.30
CA THR A 176 -3.87 -16.51 11.64
C THR A 176 -3.75 -16.35 10.13
N SER A 177 -3.11 -15.28 9.67
CA SER A 177 -2.87 -15.03 8.23
C SER A 177 -2.04 -16.15 7.61
N THR A 178 -0.98 -16.61 8.27
CA THR A 178 -0.16 -17.74 7.81
C THR A 178 -0.98 -19.01 7.66
N ARG A 179 -1.85 -19.33 8.62
CA ARG A 179 -2.74 -20.51 8.57
C ARG A 179 -3.73 -20.42 7.41
N LEU A 180 -4.36 -19.25 7.20
CA LEU A 180 -5.31 -19.04 6.12
C LEU A 180 -4.64 -19.11 4.74
N ILE A 181 -3.51 -18.48 4.55
CA ILE A 181 -2.74 -18.55 3.30
C ILE A 181 -2.28 -20.00 3.02
N SER A 182 -1.86 -20.74 4.03
CA SER A 182 -1.48 -22.14 3.90
C SER A 182 -2.68 -23.03 3.54
N LYS A 183 -3.89 -22.70 4.03
CA LYS A 183 -5.13 -23.35 3.63
C LYS A 183 -5.40 -23.13 2.13
N LEU A 184 -5.36 -21.90 1.65
CA LEU A 184 -5.56 -21.58 0.23
C LEU A 184 -4.54 -22.27 -0.69
N ARG A 185 -3.28 -22.36 -0.27
CA ARG A 185 -2.24 -23.10 -1.02
C ARG A 185 -2.54 -24.59 -1.13
N ARG A 186 -2.95 -25.25 -0.02
CA ARG A 186 -3.35 -26.67 -0.02
C ARG A 186 -4.56 -26.94 -0.90
N GLN A 187 -5.47 -25.98 -1.03
CA GLN A 187 -6.65 -26.03 -1.87
C GLN A 187 -6.36 -25.67 -3.34
N ALA A 188 -5.10 -25.46 -3.70
CA ALA A 188 -4.66 -24.97 -5.02
C ALA A 188 -5.35 -23.66 -5.47
N GLN A 189 -5.80 -22.84 -4.53
CA GLN A 189 -6.46 -21.55 -4.81
C GLN A 189 -5.45 -20.38 -4.77
N LEU A 190 -4.23 -20.62 -4.27
CA LEU A 190 -3.16 -19.64 -4.21
C LEU A 190 -1.84 -20.29 -4.56
N ALA A 191 -1.12 -19.69 -5.50
CA ALA A 191 0.21 -20.13 -5.93
C ALA A 191 1.20 -18.96 -5.91
N THR A 192 2.45 -19.29 -5.72
CA THR A 192 3.56 -18.33 -5.76
C THR A 192 4.54 -18.84 -6.81
N PRO A 193 4.55 -18.30 -8.04
CA PRO A 193 5.47 -18.76 -9.09
C PRO A 193 6.92 -18.64 -8.63
N ALA A 194 7.71 -19.67 -8.96
CA ALA A 194 9.13 -19.67 -8.61
C ALA A 194 9.86 -18.55 -9.36
N GLY A 195 10.73 -17.83 -8.65
CA GLY A 195 11.55 -16.75 -9.24
C GLY A 195 10.79 -15.47 -9.61
N GLN A 196 9.47 -15.40 -9.40
CA GLN A 196 8.69 -14.21 -9.69
C GLN A 196 8.20 -13.54 -8.40
N PRO A 197 8.17 -12.20 -8.30
CA PRO A 197 7.63 -11.47 -7.16
C PRO A 197 6.09 -11.38 -7.19
N SER A 198 5.42 -12.24 -7.96
CA SER A 198 3.97 -12.24 -8.15
C SER A 198 3.26 -13.25 -7.26
N LEU A 199 1.95 -13.04 -7.08
CA LEU A 199 1.03 -13.95 -6.42
C LEU A 199 -0.07 -14.32 -7.41
N ARG A 200 -0.39 -15.62 -7.55
CA ARG A 200 -1.47 -16.12 -8.39
C ARG A 200 -2.62 -16.62 -7.55
N LEU A 201 -3.82 -16.23 -7.89
CA LEU A 201 -5.06 -16.56 -7.19
C LEU A 201 -6.04 -17.21 -8.17
N ALA A 202 -6.70 -18.27 -7.76
CA ALA A 202 -7.73 -18.89 -8.60
C ALA A 202 -8.87 -17.89 -8.85
N ALA A 203 -9.31 -17.75 -10.10
CA ALA A 203 -10.41 -16.85 -10.46
C ALA A 203 -11.69 -17.16 -9.66
N ALA A 204 -11.99 -18.44 -9.46
CA ALA A 204 -13.13 -18.88 -8.64
C ALA A 204 -13.09 -18.38 -7.20
N LEU A 205 -11.89 -18.23 -6.59
CA LEU A 205 -11.74 -17.64 -5.25
C LEU A 205 -12.15 -16.15 -5.25
N ILE A 206 -11.78 -15.44 -6.29
CA ILE A 206 -12.09 -14.00 -6.43
C ILE A 206 -13.58 -13.78 -6.69
N GLU A 207 -14.18 -14.62 -7.55
CA GLU A 207 -15.60 -14.58 -7.88
C GLU A 207 -16.52 -14.96 -6.71
N ALA A 208 -16.04 -15.83 -5.81
CA ALA A 208 -16.76 -16.22 -4.60
C ALA A 208 -16.57 -15.26 -3.41
N ALA A 209 -15.72 -14.24 -3.56
CA ALA A 209 -15.44 -13.31 -2.47
C ALA A 209 -16.67 -12.42 -2.16
N PRO A 210 -16.81 -11.94 -0.90
CA PRO A 210 -17.87 -11.00 -0.56
C PRO A 210 -17.78 -9.73 -1.40
N VAL A 211 -18.93 -9.31 -1.95
CA VAL A 211 -19.03 -8.03 -2.67
C VAL A 211 -19.02 -6.90 -1.64
N LEU A 212 -18.06 -6.02 -1.74
CA LEU A 212 -18.00 -4.79 -0.96
C LEU A 212 -18.79 -3.72 -1.72
N GLY A 213 -20.04 -3.54 -1.34
CA GLY A 213 -20.95 -2.58 -1.97
C GLY A 213 -20.51 -1.10 -1.85
#